data_6ff02410c615d1f7cebda5f7de625431
#
_entry.id   6ff02410c615d1f7cebda5f7de625431
#
_cell.length_a   1.000
_cell.length_b   1.000
_cell.length_c   1.000
_cell.angle_alpha   90.00
_cell.angle_beta   90.00
_cell.angle_gamma   90.00
#
_symmetry.space_group_name_H-M   'P 1'
#
loop_
_entity.id
_entity.type
_entity.pdbx_description
1 polymer ?
#
loop_
_entity_poly.entity_id
_entity_poly.type
_entity_poly.pdbx_seq_one_letter_code
_entity_poly.pdbx_strand_id
1 'polypeptide(L)'
;MACTQEPKRPRHRMLTQKEHTELNKKMFLRDSLLITRYCIAQGLDSIPTSSGVWLTITNSGNGDTIRVGEKVRISYIISDMLSGEIYYRTDSAIGKRAIDKPYIIEAAMGQAVSGIDDILPLLTDGSEATLVLQPDKAYGLIGDEDRINGRRLLVYKIRTEKIKS
;
A
#
# COMPACT_ATOMS: atom_id res chain seq x y z
N MET A 1 -54.25 -12.59 25.49
CA MET A 1 -52.95 -11.90 25.62
C MET A 1 -51.89 -12.70 24.88
N ALA A 2 -51.42 -12.25 23.73
CA ALA A 2 -50.42 -12.91 22.95
C ALA A 2 -49.04 -12.32 23.34
N CYS A 3 -48.18 -13.12 23.99
CA CYS A 3 -46.79 -12.74 24.22
C CYS A 3 -46.03 -12.78 22.89
N THR A 4 -45.75 -11.64 22.33
CA THR A 4 -44.83 -11.47 21.19
C THR A 4 -43.41 -11.72 21.70
N GLN A 5 -42.85 -12.90 21.42
CA GLN A 5 -41.43 -13.18 21.66
C GLN A 5 -40.63 -12.34 20.66
N GLU A 6 -39.85 -11.38 21.14
CA GLU A 6 -38.87 -10.67 20.34
C GLU A 6 -37.85 -11.68 19.77
N PRO A 7 -37.49 -11.57 18.47
CA PRO A 7 -36.45 -12.42 17.90
C PRO A 7 -35.12 -12.16 18.61
N LYS A 8 -34.57 -13.18 19.25
CA LYS A 8 -33.24 -13.13 19.87
C LYS A 8 -32.23 -12.73 18.81
N ARG A 9 -31.58 -11.59 18.98
CA ARG A 9 -30.47 -11.16 18.14
C ARG A 9 -29.39 -12.28 18.14
N PRO A 10 -28.87 -12.67 16.96
CA PRO A 10 -27.83 -13.69 16.91
C PRO A 10 -26.64 -13.19 17.74
N ARG A 11 -26.22 -13.99 18.72
CA ARG A 11 -25.00 -13.71 19.47
C ARG A 11 -23.84 -13.80 18.49
N HIS A 12 -23.14 -12.69 18.24
CA HIS A 12 -21.89 -12.70 17.48
C HIS A 12 -20.92 -13.66 18.19
N ARG A 13 -20.74 -14.86 17.63
CA ARG A 13 -19.72 -15.78 18.10
C ARG A 13 -18.37 -15.20 17.77
N MET A 14 -17.54 -14.99 18.77
CA MET A 14 -16.14 -14.62 18.55
C MET A 14 -15.42 -15.78 17.84
N LEU A 15 -14.66 -15.44 16.78
CA LEU A 15 -13.86 -16.41 16.06
C LEU A 15 -12.72 -16.92 16.95
N THR A 16 -12.40 -18.20 16.84
CA THR A 16 -11.22 -18.78 17.48
C THR A 16 -9.95 -18.30 16.77
N GLN A 17 -8.80 -18.44 17.43
CA GLN A 17 -7.48 -18.12 16.85
C GLN A 17 -7.27 -18.85 15.50
N LYS A 18 -7.67 -20.11 15.43
CA LYS A 18 -7.55 -20.92 14.21
C LYS A 18 -8.44 -20.38 13.08
N GLU A 19 -9.67 -20.01 13.38
CA GLU A 19 -10.60 -19.42 12.41
C GLU A 19 -10.09 -18.07 11.90
N HIS A 20 -9.49 -17.24 12.77
CA HIS A 20 -8.83 -16.00 12.37
C HIS A 20 -7.65 -16.24 11.41
N THR A 21 -6.81 -17.23 11.72
CA THR A 21 -5.66 -17.58 10.88
C THR A 21 -6.11 -18.05 9.50
N GLU A 22 -7.11 -18.93 9.43
CA GLU A 22 -7.66 -19.43 8.16
C GLU A 22 -8.32 -18.31 7.34
N LEU A 23 -9.05 -17.41 8.00
CA LEU A 23 -9.66 -16.25 7.35
C LEU A 23 -8.58 -15.33 6.75
N ASN A 24 -7.56 -15.02 7.52
CA ASN A 24 -6.44 -14.19 7.05
C ASN A 24 -5.72 -14.80 5.85
N LYS A 25 -5.48 -16.11 5.86
CA LYS A 25 -4.93 -16.84 4.71
C LYS A 25 -5.80 -16.71 3.46
N LYS A 26 -7.10 -16.93 3.60
CA LYS A 26 -8.05 -16.80 2.47
C LYS A 26 -8.06 -15.38 1.91
N MET A 27 -8.03 -14.37 2.78
CA MET A 27 -7.99 -12.97 2.37
C MET A 27 -6.69 -12.64 1.64
N PHE A 28 -5.56 -13.07 2.17
CA PHE A 28 -4.25 -12.88 1.53
C PHE A 28 -4.21 -13.50 0.11
N LEU A 29 -4.69 -14.74 -0.05
CA LEU A 29 -4.74 -15.39 -1.35
C LEU A 29 -5.67 -14.67 -2.33
N ARG A 30 -6.85 -14.24 -1.88
CA ARG A 30 -7.78 -13.45 -2.68
C ARG A 30 -7.14 -12.15 -3.15
N ASP A 31 -6.50 -11.43 -2.24
CA ASP A 31 -5.88 -10.15 -2.53
C ASP A 31 -4.71 -10.33 -3.51
N SER A 32 -3.90 -11.37 -3.35
CA SER A 32 -2.83 -11.72 -4.30
C SER A 32 -3.38 -11.99 -5.71
N LEU A 33 -4.50 -12.70 -5.84
CA LEU A 33 -5.13 -12.95 -7.13
C LEU A 33 -5.68 -11.66 -7.78
N LEU A 34 -6.27 -10.77 -6.96
CA LEU A 34 -6.77 -9.48 -7.43
C LEU A 34 -5.60 -8.61 -7.93
N ILE A 35 -4.50 -8.56 -7.20
CA ILE A 35 -3.30 -7.83 -7.60
C ILE A 35 -2.73 -8.39 -8.90
N THR A 36 -2.59 -9.71 -9.01
CA THR A 36 -2.11 -10.34 -10.24
C THR A 36 -2.95 -9.93 -11.45
N ARG A 37 -4.27 -10.00 -11.34
CA ARG A 37 -5.19 -9.60 -12.41
C ARG A 37 -5.06 -8.11 -12.74
N TYR A 38 -4.95 -7.27 -11.73
CA TYR A 38 -4.74 -5.83 -11.91
C TYR A 38 -3.43 -5.56 -12.67
N CYS A 39 -2.32 -6.16 -12.23
CA CYS A 39 -1.02 -5.99 -12.90
C CYS A 39 -1.07 -6.41 -14.37
N ILE A 40 -1.67 -7.56 -14.68
CA ILE A 40 -1.86 -8.02 -16.07
C ILE A 40 -2.70 -7.01 -16.87
N ALA A 41 -3.81 -6.54 -16.31
CA ALA A 41 -4.71 -5.59 -16.98
C ALA A 41 -4.06 -4.23 -17.21
N GLN A 42 -3.14 -3.81 -16.34
CA GLN A 42 -2.38 -2.56 -16.48
C GLN A 42 -1.09 -2.70 -17.28
N GLY A 43 -0.76 -3.91 -17.76
CA GLY A 43 0.51 -4.17 -18.45
C GLY A 43 1.73 -3.98 -17.55
N LEU A 44 1.59 -4.18 -16.25
CA LEU A 44 2.68 -4.12 -15.29
C LEU A 44 3.39 -5.47 -15.21
N ASP A 45 4.67 -5.49 -15.51
CA ASP A 45 5.53 -6.66 -15.31
C ASP A 45 5.96 -6.72 -13.83
N SER A 46 4.97 -6.96 -12.97
CA SER A 46 5.15 -6.98 -11.52
C SER A 46 5.36 -8.39 -11.01
N ILE A 47 6.46 -8.57 -10.29
CA ILE A 47 6.76 -9.78 -9.54
C ILE A 47 6.69 -9.43 -8.05
N PRO A 48 6.07 -10.26 -7.19
CA PRO A 48 6.12 -10.04 -5.76
C PRO A 48 7.58 -10.16 -5.28
N THR A 49 8.04 -9.17 -4.54
CA THR A 49 9.34 -9.22 -3.87
C THR A 49 9.33 -10.26 -2.75
N SER A 50 10.48 -10.59 -2.19
CA SER A 50 10.58 -11.49 -1.03
C SER A 50 9.79 -10.97 0.19
N SER A 51 9.56 -9.66 0.28
CA SER A 51 8.74 -9.04 1.32
C SER A 51 7.23 -9.07 1.02
N GLY A 52 6.81 -9.54 -0.17
CA GLY A 52 5.41 -9.61 -0.58
C GLY A 52 4.85 -8.31 -1.20
N VAL A 53 5.71 -7.37 -1.54
CA VAL A 53 5.33 -6.16 -2.29
C VAL A 53 5.40 -6.45 -3.79
N TRP A 54 4.37 -6.08 -4.53
CA TRP A 54 4.35 -6.16 -5.99
C TRP A 54 5.01 -4.91 -6.56
N LEU A 55 6.18 -5.08 -7.18
CA LEU A 55 7.04 -3.99 -7.64
C LEU A 55 7.24 -4.06 -9.15
N THR A 56 7.00 -2.93 -9.83
CA THR A 56 7.42 -2.69 -11.21
C THR A 56 8.27 -1.44 -11.25
N ILE A 57 9.54 -1.54 -11.64
CA ILE A 57 10.40 -0.39 -11.87
C ILE A 57 10.15 0.10 -13.28
N THR A 58 9.55 1.29 -13.42
CA THR A 58 9.22 1.89 -14.72
C THR A 58 10.37 2.73 -15.28
N ASN A 59 11.22 3.24 -14.40
CA ASN A 59 12.46 3.92 -14.74
C ASN A 59 13.51 3.59 -13.66
N SER A 60 14.62 3.01 -14.08
CA SER A 60 15.70 2.62 -13.14
C SER A 60 16.46 3.79 -12.53
N GLY A 61 16.22 5.03 -13.02
CA GLY A 61 17.06 6.15 -12.64
C GLY A 61 18.47 6.03 -13.24
N ASN A 62 19.36 6.89 -12.78
CA ASN A 62 20.75 6.94 -13.24
C ASN A 62 21.75 7.16 -12.10
N GLY A 63 21.26 7.12 -10.87
CA GLY A 63 22.05 7.31 -9.66
C GLY A 63 22.44 6.01 -8.97
N ASP A 64 23.06 6.16 -7.81
CA ASP A 64 23.47 5.05 -6.98
C ASP A 64 22.28 4.40 -6.27
N THR A 65 22.41 3.12 -5.98
CA THR A 65 21.43 2.38 -5.15
C THR A 65 21.20 3.10 -3.82
N ILE A 66 19.94 3.15 -3.41
CA ILE A 66 19.54 3.71 -2.11
C ILE A 66 19.94 2.72 -1.03
N ARG A 67 20.77 3.17 -0.07
CA ARG A 67 21.21 2.36 1.06
C ARG A 67 20.34 2.62 2.28
N VAL A 68 20.26 1.63 3.16
CA VAL A 68 19.59 1.75 4.46
C VAL A 68 20.13 2.97 5.21
N GLY A 69 19.26 3.82 5.75
CA GLY A 69 19.60 5.03 6.48
C GLY A 69 19.92 6.26 5.61
N GLU A 70 20.01 6.13 4.30
CA GLU A 70 20.18 7.31 3.43
C GLU A 70 18.90 8.14 3.38
N LYS A 71 19.06 9.47 3.37
CA LYS A 71 17.94 10.40 3.31
C LYS A 71 17.39 10.51 1.90
N VAL A 72 16.11 10.22 1.75
CA VAL A 72 15.43 10.14 0.46
C VAL A 72 14.18 10.99 0.46
N ARG A 73 13.96 11.73 -0.63
CA ARG A 73 12.68 12.34 -0.95
C ARG A 73 11.90 11.37 -1.84
N ILE A 74 10.63 11.14 -1.51
CA ILE A 74 9.72 10.31 -2.28
C ILE A 74 8.53 11.15 -2.69
N SER A 75 8.42 11.42 -3.98
CA SER A 75 7.20 11.94 -4.59
C SER A 75 6.29 10.78 -4.95
N TYR A 76 4.98 10.94 -4.79
CA TYR A 76 4.06 9.82 -4.92
C TYR A 76 2.67 10.20 -5.44
N ILE A 77 1.99 9.22 -5.98
CA ILE A 77 0.53 9.18 -6.15
C ILE A 77 0.05 7.90 -5.48
N ILE A 78 -0.89 8.01 -4.55
CA ILE A 78 -1.50 6.89 -3.84
C ILE A 78 -2.96 6.79 -4.24
N SER A 79 -3.35 5.65 -4.76
CA SER A 79 -4.73 5.40 -5.19
C SER A 79 -5.25 4.04 -4.73
N ASP A 80 -6.57 3.92 -4.66
CA ASP A 80 -7.24 2.64 -4.48
C ASP A 80 -7.09 1.79 -5.73
N MET A 81 -6.66 0.55 -5.58
CA MET A 81 -6.43 -0.35 -6.71
C MET A 81 -7.73 -0.71 -7.44
N LEU A 82 -8.84 -0.85 -6.72
CA LEU A 82 -10.10 -1.32 -7.27
C LEU A 82 -10.95 -0.20 -7.88
N SER A 83 -11.02 0.96 -7.22
CA SER A 83 -11.81 2.09 -7.68
C SER A 83 -11.01 3.08 -8.53
N GLY A 84 -9.69 3.11 -8.38
CA GLY A 84 -8.83 4.13 -8.99
C GLY A 84 -8.91 5.49 -8.31
N GLU A 85 -9.62 5.62 -7.18
CA GLU A 85 -9.71 6.85 -6.42
C GLU A 85 -8.32 7.28 -5.93
N ILE A 86 -7.94 8.54 -6.21
CA ILE A 86 -6.67 9.09 -5.75
C ILE A 86 -6.85 9.69 -4.37
N TYR A 87 -6.14 9.14 -3.40
CA TYR A 87 -6.13 9.60 -2.02
C TYR A 87 -5.13 10.74 -1.79
N TYR A 88 -3.90 10.57 -2.28
CA TYR A 88 -2.80 11.52 -2.12
C TYR A 88 -1.99 11.65 -3.40
N ARG A 89 -1.46 12.84 -3.64
CA ARG A 89 -0.50 13.06 -4.72
C ARG A 89 0.33 14.32 -4.52
N THR A 90 1.60 14.24 -4.91
CA THR A 90 2.59 15.31 -4.75
C THR A 90 2.86 16.12 -6.02
N ASP A 91 2.29 15.74 -7.16
CA ASP A 91 2.55 16.34 -8.47
C ASP A 91 1.50 17.39 -8.87
N SER A 92 0.26 17.24 -8.37
CA SER A 92 -0.82 18.17 -8.70
C SER A 92 -1.94 18.14 -7.65
N ALA A 93 -2.77 19.18 -7.64
CA ALA A 93 -3.93 19.26 -6.76
C ALA A 93 -5.02 18.27 -7.18
N ILE A 94 -5.81 17.80 -6.20
CA ILE A 94 -6.98 16.94 -6.44
C ILE A 94 -8.24 17.78 -6.22
N GLY A 95 -8.86 18.25 -7.28
CA GLY A 95 -10.00 19.15 -7.20
C GLY A 95 -9.66 20.42 -6.43
N LYS A 96 -10.28 20.65 -5.26
CA LYS A 96 -9.99 21.79 -4.38
C LYS A 96 -8.89 21.50 -3.33
N ARG A 97 -8.39 20.26 -3.25
CA ARG A 97 -7.31 19.90 -2.31
C ARG A 97 -5.97 20.39 -2.84
N ALA A 98 -5.17 20.94 -1.94
CA ALA A 98 -3.79 21.29 -2.24
C ALA A 98 -2.93 20.07 -2.54
N ILE A 99 -1.79 20.29 -3.18
CA ILE A 99 -0.76 19.28 -3.42
C ILE A 99 -0.25 18.74 -2.07
N ASP A 100 -0.15 17.42 -1.96
CA ASP A 100 0.39 16.77 -0.76
C ASP A 100 1.92 16.94 -0.72
N LYS A 101 2.50 16.84 0.47
CA LYS A 101 3.95 16.95 0.64
C LYS A 101 4.63 15.62 0.35
N PRO A 102 5.78 15.62 -0.35
CA PRO A 102 6.57 14.40 -0.52
C PRO A 102 7.09 13.90 0.84
N TYR A 103 7.33 12.59 0.94
CA TYR A 103 8.02 12.04 2.09
C TYR A 103 9.50 12.45 2.04
N ILE A 104 10.03 12.82 3.20
CA ILE A 104 11.47 13.00 3.41
C ILE A 104 11.82 12.09 4.57
N ILE A 105 12.43 10.96 4.29
CA ILE A 105 12.65 9.87 5.23
C ILE A 105 14.07 9.30 5.11
N GLU A 106 14.49 8.59 6.14
CA GLU A 106 15.65 7.71 6.10
C GLU A 106 15.22 6.33 5.61
N ALA A 107 15.82 5.85 4.53
CA ALA A 107 15.42 4.63 3.84
C ALA A 107 15.47 3.40 4.75
N ALA A 108 14.41 2.60 4.74
CA ALA A 108 14.26 1.36 5.50
C ALA A 108 14.44 1.51 7.02
N MET A 109 14.09 2.67 7.59
CA MET A 109 14.18 2.95 9.02
C MET A 109 12.81 3.02 9.72
N GLY A 110 11.76 2.48 9.11
CA GLY A 110 10.42 2.43 9.70
C GLY A 110 9.68 3.78 9.71
N GLN A 111 10.07 4.71 8.85
CA GLN A 111 9.47 6.04 8.77
C GLN A 111 8.35 6.15 7.74
N ALA A 112 8.13 5.09 6.95
CA ALA A 112 7.03 4.96 6.01
C ALA A 112 6.24 3.67 6.28
N VAL A 113 5.20 3.40 5.48
CA VAL A 113 4.55 2.10 5.50
C VAL A 113 5.54 1.00 5.11
N SER A 114 5.40 -0.19 5.70
CA SER A 114 6.41 -1.25 5.54
C SER A 114 6.67 -1.61 4.08
N GLY A 115 5.66 -1.52 3.23
CA GLY A 115 5.83 -1.76 1.80
C GLY A 115 6.78 -0.78 1.10
N ILE A 116 6.83 0.48 1.53
CA ILE A 116 7.79 1.46 1.02
C ILE A 116 9.19 1.17 1.57
N ASP A 117 9.32 0.96 2.89
CA ASP A 117 10.60 0.66 3.51
C ASP A 117 11.26 -0.60 2.92
N ASP A 118 10.49 -1.64 2.65
CA ASP A 118 10.96 -2.91 2.10
C ASP A 118 11.57 -2.76 0.69
N ILE A 119 11.08 -1.81 -0.13
CA ILE A 119 11.51 -1.69 -1.54
C ILE A 119 12.57 -0.61 -1.77
N LEU A 120 12.75 0.33 -0.87
CA LEU A 120 13.71 1.43 -1.07
C LEU A 120 15.14 0.94 -1.36
N PRO A 121 15.66 -0.11 -0.69
CA PRO A 121 16.99 -0.65 -1.01
C PRO A 121 17.08 -1.34 -2.37
N LEU A 122 15.97 -1.57 -3.04
CA LEU A 122 15.92 -2.14 -4.40
C LEU A 122 15.93 -1.05 -5.49
N LEU A 123 15.83 0.22 -5.09
CA LEU A 123 15.75 1.37 -5.99
C LEU A 123 17.05 2.17 -6.01
N THR A 124 17.17 3.03 -7.02
CA THR A 124 18.28 3.93 -7.18
C THR A 124 17.82 5.39 -7.12
N ASP A 125 18.76 6.31 -7.05
CA ASP A 125 18.48 7.74 -7.17
C ASP A 125 17.83 8.04 -8.53
N GLY A 126 16.71 8.76 -8.52
CA GLY A 126 15.93 9.08 -9.71
C GLY A 126 15.06 7.95 -10.25
N SER A 127 14.91 6.83 -9.54
CA SER A 127 14.01 5.74 -9.96
C SER A 127 12.56 6.17 -9.93
N GLU A 128 11.78 5.59 -10.85
CA GLU A 128 10.32 5.61 -10.81
C GLU A 128 9.82 4.16 -10.74
N ALA A 129 8.85 3.94 -9.88
CA ALA A 129 8.29 2.62 -9.67
C ALA A 129 6.79 2.67 -9.37
N THR A 130 6.11 1.60 -9.76
CA THR A 130 4.73 1.32 -9.36
C THR A 130 4.74 0.16 -8.39
N LEU A 131 4.10 0.36 -7.24
CA LEU A 131 3.93 -0.66 -6.21
C LEU A 131 2.46 -0.98 -6.07
N VAL A 132 2.13 -2.25 -5.85
CA VAL A 132 0.81 -2.64 -5.38
C VAL A 132 0.97 -3.29 -4.01
N LEU A 133 0.29 -2.71 -3.02
CA LEU A 133 0.41 -3.07 -1.62
C LEU A 133 -0.87 -3.72 -1.11
N GLN A 134 -0.70 -4.85 -0.45
CA GLN A 134 -1.74 -5.43 0.40
C GLN A 134 -1.89 -4.62 1.69
N PRO A 135 -3.03 -4.73 2.40
CA PRO A 135 -3.28 -3.96 3.61
C PRO A 135 -2.18 -4.08 4.67
N ASP A 136 -1.62 -5.26 4.87
CA ASP A 136 -0.55 -5.53 5.84
C ASP A 136 0.78 -4.82 5.52
N LYS A 137 0.98 -4.44 4.26
CA LYS A 137 2.14 -3.67 3.79
C LYS A 137 1.89 -2.16 3.69
N ALA A 138 0.65 -1.75 3.93
CA ALA A 138 0.21 -0.36 3.88
C ALA A 138 -0.40 0.09 5.21
N TYR A 139 -1.69 0.40 5.24
CA TYR A 139 -2.35 0.97 6.43
C TYR A 139 -3.21 -0.04 7.21
N GLY A 140 -3.09 -1.32 6.90
CA GLY A 140 -3.69 -2.41 7.67
C GLY A 140 -5.22 -2.40 7.69
N LEU A 141 -5.75 -2.79 8.84
CA LEU A 141 -7.20 -2.96 9.06
C LEU A 141 -7.92 -1.65 9.39
N ILE A 142 -7.19 -0.62 9.83
CA ILE A 142 -7.75 0.64 10.34
C ILE A 142 -7.74 1.71 9.25
N GLY A 143 -6.70 1.75 8.42
CA GLY A 143 -6.45 2.85 7.49
C GLY A 143 -5.50 3.89 8.08
N ASP A 144 -5.45 5.08 7.48
CA ASP A 144 -4.60 6.19 7.93
C ASP A 144 -5.33 7.23 8.81
N GLU A 145 -6.59 6.95 9.14
CA GLU A 145 -7.47 7.82 9.95
C GLU A 145 -7.76 9.19 9.29
N ASP A 146 -7.43 9.36 8.01
CA ASP A 146 -7.72 10.58 7.24
C ASP A 146 -8.48 10.25 5.94
N ARG A 147 -7.80 9.72 4.93
CA ARG A 147 -8.37 9.52 3.59
C ARG A 147 -8.47 8.06 3.20
N ILE A 148 -7.60 7.22 3.72
CA ILE A 148 -7.53 5.80 3.36
C ILE A 148 -8.23 4.97 4.42
N ASN A 149 -9.33 4.37 4.06
CA ASN A 149 -10.04 3.42 4.92
C ASN A 149 -9.23 2.14 5.09
N GLY A 150 -9.54 1.38 6.14
CA GLY A 150 -8.90 0.08 6.38
C GLY A 150 -9.14 -0.92 5.27
N ARG A 151 -8.25 -1.91 5.17
CA ARG A 151 -8.31 -3.05 4.23
C ARG A 151 -8.27 -2.66 2.75
N ARG A 152 -7.60 -1.56 2.39
CA ARG A 152 -7.47 -1.14 0.99
C ARG A 152 -6.25 -1.77 0.35
N LEU A 153 -6.44 -2.26 -0.87
CA LEU A 153 -5.36 -2.57 -1.81
C LEU A 153 -4.96 -1.25 -2.47
N LEU A 154 -3.69 -0.87 -2.32
CA LEU A 154 -3.22 0.44 -2.74
C LEU A 154 -2.23 0.33 -3.89
N VAL A 155 -2.32 1.27 -4.82
CA VAL A 155 -1.33 1.49 -5.86
C VAL A 155 -0.54 2.74 -5.52
N TYR A 156 0.78 2.59 -5.39
CA TYR A 156 1.72 3.69 -5.25
C TYR A 156 2.49 3.85 -6.54
N LYS A 157 2.42 5.02 -7.14
CA LYS A 157 3.40 5.45 -8.15
C LYS A 157 4.37 6.38 -7.46
N ILE A 158 5.64 6.02 -7.42
CA ILE A 158 6.66 6.75 -6.68
C ILE A 158 7.81 7.17 -7.58
N ARG A 159 8.46 8.26 -7.18
CA ARG A 159 9.76 8.71 -7.68
C ARG A 159 10.66 9.00 -6.50
N THR A 160 11.87 8.48 -6.55
CA THR A 160 12.87 8.64 -5.50
C THR A 160 13.92 9.67 -5.89
N GLU A 161 14.41 10.41 -4.91
CA GLU A 161 15.50 11.38 -5.04
C GLU A 161 16.35 11.34 -3.77
N LYS A 162 17.64 10.98 -3.89
CA LYS A 162 18.56 11.01 -2.74
C LYS A 162 18.86 12.46 -2.35
N ILE A 163 18.73 12.76 -1.06
CA ILE A 163 19.10 14.06 -0.53
C ILE A 163 20.59 14.01 -0.15
N LYS A 164 21.41 14.70 -0.93
CA LYS A 164 22.84 14.83 -0.64
C LYS A 164 23.01 15.68 0.62
N SER A 165 23.77 15.16 1.56
CA SER A 165 24.19 15.86 2.78
C SER A 165 25.21 16.92 2.45
#